data_7ed3a5e564af4256cfc560c4cf33f8d3
#
_entry.id   7ed3a5e564af4256cfc560c4cf33f8d3
#
_cell.length_a   1.000
_cell.length_b   1.000
_cell.length_c   1.000
_cell.angle_alpha   90.00
_cell.angle_beta   90.00
_cell.angle_gamma   90.00
#
_symmetry.space_group_name_H-M   'P 1'
#
loop_
_entity.id
_entity.type
_entity.pdbx_description
1 polymer ?
#
loop_
_entity_poly.entity_id
_entity_poly.type
_entity_poly.pdbx_seq_one_letter_code
_entity_poly.pdbx_strand_id
1 'polypeptide(L)'
;INFEEAQKGVKDYKSVTRDVKRCIDSLKDTSVDGIIIDLRNNGGGSLQEAIDLTGLFIESGPVVQIKSSSGRIEIEKDFDSQIHYEGPLLVLNNSFTASSSEIFSGALKDYNRGLIVGEPTFGKGTVQNLLDLDRFFPKSDLKFGQLKITLAKYYRVSGGSTQKIGVEPHVFFPNIYDRDIYTENARKNALEWDKIRDVSYYDNKYISEPLVKHLNTKFSNDSKSDSSIINYLSFVKRTQENRKKNSISLNYETRLEEKKSNESDANSLNTSIKITEIFPIEQEDLMKKIKNDLYLRESVKLFVEMIDFKTT
;
A
#
# COMPACT_ATOMS: atom_id res chain seq x y z
N ILE A 1 3.08 -11.49 11.43
CA ILE A 1 2.69 -12.26 12.62
C ILE A 1 3.46 -13.56 12.69
N ASN A 2 3.93 -13.93 13.86
CA ASN A 2 4.47 -15.26 14.11
C ASN A 2 3.34 -16.17 14.64
N PHE A 3 2.67 -16.88 13.74
CA PHE A 3 1.54 -17.75 14.10
C PHE A 3 1.92 -18.90 15.03
N GLU A 4 3.15 -19.45 14.91
CA GLU A 4 3.59 -20.53 15.80
C GLU A 4 3.76 -20.06 17.24
N GLU A 5 4.31 -18.87 17.45
CA GLU A 5 4.43 -18.25 18.76
C GLU A 5 3.06 -17.91 19.33
N ALA A 6 2.15 -17.35 18.52
CA ALA A 6 0.79 -17.03 18.93
C ALA A 6 0.04 -18.29 19.38
N GLN A 7 0.13 -19.40 18.61
CA GLN A 7 -0.50 -20.68 18.94
C GLN A 7 0.10 -21.33 20.21
N LYS A 8 1.39 -21.11 20.47
CA LYS A 8 2.06 -21.57 21.69
C LYS A 8 1.75 -20.71 22.92
N GLY A 9 0.95 -19.66 22.76
CA GLY A 9 0.58 -18.75 23.85
C GLY A 9 1.72 -17.81 24.28
N VAL A 10 2.73 -17.59 23.43
CA VAL A 10 3.79 -16.62 23.71
C VAL A 10 3.16 -15.23 23.74
N LYS A 11 3.24 -14.56 24.89
CA LYS A 11 2.60 -13.24 25.09
C LYS A 11 3.19 -12.12 24.22
N ASP A 12 4.43 -12.25 23.78
CA ASP A 12 5.14 -11.24 23.00
C ASP A 12 5.50 -11.73 21.57
N TYR A 13 4.57 -12.43 20.92
CA TYR A 13 4.73 -12.80 19.52
C TYR A 13 4.68 -11.56 18.60
N LYS A 14 5.32 -11.61 17.44
CA LYS A 14 5.30 -10.51 16.47
C LYS A 14 3.91 -10.31 15.89
N SER A 15 3.34 -9.10 16.06
CA SER A 15 2.07 -8.65 15.52
C SER A 15 2.20 -7.21 15.07
N VAL A 16 1.84 -6.92 13.82
CA VAL A 16 1.89 -5.55 13.30
C VAL A 16 0.91 -4.65 14.03
N THR A 17 -0.29 -5.14 14.33
CA THR A 17 -1.31 -4.39 15.08
C THR A 17 -0.81 -3.97 16.45
N ARG A 18 -0.25 -4.93 17.21
CA ARG A 18 0.29 -4.65 18.54
C ARG A 18 1.49 -3.69 18.49
N ASP A 19 2.36 -3.84 17.50
CA ASP A 19 3.53 -3.01 17.35
C ASP A 19 3.14 -1.56 16.96
N VAL A 20 2.18 -1.40 16.02
CA VAL A 20 1.61 -0.08 15.67
C VAL A 20 0.88 0.53 16.87
N LYS A 21 0.11 -0.25 17.62
CA LYS A 21 -0.54 0.24 18.85
C LYS A 21 0.47 0.75 19.85
N ARG A 22 1.57 0.01 20.09
CA ARG A 22 2.67 0.48 20.96
C ARG A 22 3.29 1.79 20.47
N CYS A 23 3.49 1.92 19.15
CA CYS A 23 3.98 3.17 18.57
C CYS A 23 2.98 4.31 18.82
N ILE A 24 1.69 4.10 18.56
CA ILE A 24 0.64 5.10 18.81
C ILE A 24 0.64 5.51 20.30
N ASP A 25 0.69 4.54 21.21
CA ASP A 25 0.69 4.81 22.65
C ASP A 25 1.93 5.62 23.08
N SER A 26 3.09 5.33 22.50
CA SER A 26 4.33 6.10 22.79
C SER A 26 4.29 7.52 22.21
N LEU A 27 3.50 7.76 21.15
CA LEU A 27 3.32 9.07 20.53
C LEU A 27 2.30 9.96 21.29
N LYS A 28 1.44 9.37 22.12
CA LYS A 28 0.45 10.14 22.91
C LYS A 28 1.08 11.13 23.87
N ASP A 29 2.26 10.81 24.39
CA ASP A 29 3.03 11.67 25.29
C ASP A 29 3.83 12.75 24.53
N THR A 30 3.89 12.66 23.20
CA THR A 30 4.52 13.63 22.32
C THR A 30 3.45 14.28 21.46
N SER A 31 3.41 15.62 21.46
CA SER A 31 2.43 16.36 20.63
C SER A 31 2.74 16.18 19.14
N VAL A 32 2.27 15.08 18.56
CA VAL A 32 2.41 14.84 17.11
C VAL A 32 1.20 15.40 16.37
N ASP A 33 1.44 16.08 15.26
CA ASP A 33 0.38 16.68 14.43
C ASP A 33 -0.38 15.63 13.61
N GLY A 34 0.24 14.47 13.36
CA GLY A 34 -0.37 13.39 12.57
C GLY A 34 0.52 12.16 12.43
N ILE A 35 -0.05 11.09 11.88
CA ILE A 35 0.64 9.81 11.64
C ILE A 35 0.65 9.49 10.16
N ILE A 36 1.82 9.09 9.65
CA ILE A 36 1.98 8.54 8.30
C ILE A 36 2.28 7.04 8.42
N ILE A 37 1.47 6.22 7.75
CA ILE A 37 1.72 4.78 7.61
C ILE A 37 2.24 4.52 6.20
N ASP A 38 3.49 4.07 6.10
CA ASP A 38 4.12 3.75 4.84
C ASP A 38 3.96 2.26 4.49
N LEU A 39 3.08 1.99 3.52
CA LEU A 39 2.82 0.65 2.98
C LEU A 39 3.51 0.41 1.64
N ARG A 40 4.38 1.27 1.20
CA ARG A 40 5.12 1.06 -0.04
C ARG A 40 5.94 -0.23 0.05
N ASN A 41 5.85 -1.06 -1.00
CA ASN A 41 6.49 -2.38 -1.09
C ASN A 41 6.02 -3.41 -0.04
N ASN A 42 4.91 -3.16 0.64
CA ASN A 42 4.33 -4.10 1.59
C ASN A 42 3.38 -5.07 0.85
N GLY A 43 3.82 -6.31 0.66
CA GLY A 43 3.07 -7.36 -0.06
C GLY A 43 1.87 -7.94 0.71
N GLY A 44 1.58 -7.42 1.90
CA GLY A 44 0.51 -7.92 2.75
C GLY A 44 0.95 -9.06 3.69
N GLY A 45 -0.02 -9.77 4.22
CA GLY A 45 0.21 -10.83 5.21
C GLY A 45 -1.09 -11.41 5.73
N SER A 46 -1.27 -11.40 7.05
CA SER A 46 -2.47 -11.92 7.72
C SER A 46 -3.69 -11.04 7.45
N LEU A 47 -4.80 -11.68 7.12
CA LEU A 47 -6.12 -11.03 7.04
C LEU A 47 -6.52 -10.46 8.41
N GLN A 48 -6.38 -11.26 9.47
CA GLN A 48 -6.73 -10.84 10.82
C GLN A 48 -5.95 -9.60 11.26
N GLU A 49 -4.64 -9.56 10.99
CA GLU A 49 -3.83 -8.36 11.29
C GLU A 49 -4.32 -7.12 10.52
N ALA A 50 -4.79 -7.27 9.27
CA ALA A 50 -5.33 -6.11 8.55
C ALA A 50 -6.65 -5.60 9.16
N ILE A 51 -7.49 -6.52 9.67
CA ILE A 51 -8.75 -6.18 10.34
C ILE A 51 -8.44 -5.46 11.66
N ASP A 52 -7.62 -6.08 12.51
CA ASP A 52 -7.27 -5.56 13.82
C ASP A 52 -6.50 -4.23 13.72
N LEU A 53 -5.60 -4.11 12.73
CA LEU A 53 -4.89 -2.86 12.45
C LEU A 53 -5.84 -1.74 12.02
N THR A 54 -6.85 -2.06 11.20
CA THR A 54 -7.88 -1.09 10.80
C THR A 54 -8.66 -0.60 12.02
N GLY A 55 -8.99 -1.51 12.95
CA GLY A 55 -9.69 -1.21 14.19
C GLY A 55 -8.96 -0.21 15.11
N LEU A 56 -7.63 -0.04 14.97
CA LEU A 56 -6.94 1.03 15.71
C LEU A 56 -7.38 2.45 15.30
N PHE A 57 -8.01 2.61 14.13
CA PHE A 57 -8.32 3.90 13.51
C PHE A 57 -9.82 4.13 13.26
N ILE A 58 -10.66 3.11 13.41
CA ILE A 58 -12.12 3.21 13.27
C ILE A 58 -12.78 2.79 14.58
N GLU A 59 -14.04 3.22 14.82
CA GLU A 59 -14.77 2.84 16.04
C GLU A 59 -15.09 1.34 16.05
N SER A 60 -15.69 0.85 15.01
CA SER A 60 -15.95 -0.57 14.77
C SER A 60 -16.59 -0.72 13.39
N GLY A 61 -16.77 -1.94 12.91
CA GLY A 61 -17.55 -2.19 11.71
C GLY A 61 -16.88 -3.07 10.67
N PRO A 62 -17.48 -3.20 9.50
CA PRO A 62 -16.97 -4.07 8.44
C PRO A 62 -15.65 -3.54 7.89
N VAL A 63 -14.69 -4.43 7.67
CA VAL A 63 -13.38 -4.07 7.10
C VAL A 63 -13.25 -4.62 5.68
N VAL A 64 -13.74 -5.84 5.46
CA VAL A 64 -13.64 -6.51 4.17
C VAL A 64 -14.76 -7.53 4.00
N GLN A 65 -15.18 -7.78 2.77
CA GLN A 65 -16.12 -8.82 2.40
C GLN A 65 -15.37 -9.94 1.67
N ILE A 66 -15.64 -11.20 1.99
CA ILE A 66 -15.02 -12.38 1.38
C ILE A 66 -16.10 -13.20 0.70
N LYS A 67 -15.98 -13.39 -0.63
CA LYS A 67 -16.90 -14.21 -1.41
C LYS A 67 -16.19 -15.50 -1.82
N SER A 68 -16.66 -16.62 -1.31
CA SER A 68 -16.18 -17.94 -1.66
C SER A 68 -16.61 -18.37 -3.07
N SER A 69 -16.00 -19.44 -3.58
CA SER A 69 -16.37 -20.03 -4.87
C SER A 69 -17.83 -20.56 -4.90
N SER A 70 -18.42 -20.87 -3.73
CA SER A 70 -19.85 -21.23 -3.61
C SER A 70 -20.80 -20.04 -3.68
N GLY A 71 -20.28 -18.82 -3.73
CA GLY A 71 -21.07 -17.59 -3.73
C GLY A 71 -21.43 -17.06 -2.34
N ARG A 72 -21.07 -17.78 -1.26
CA ARG A 72 -21.27 -17.30 0.11
C ARG A 72 -20.39 -16.08 0.37
N ILE A 73 -20.98 -15.04 0.95
CA ILE A 73 -20.30 -13.82 1.36
C ILE A 73 -20.19 -13.80 2.88
N GLU A 74 -18.99 -13.63 3.38
CA GLU A 74 -18.66 -13.40 4.77
C GLU A 74 -18.15 -11.97 4.92
N ILE A 75 -18.58 -11.29 5.99
CA ILE A 75 -18.20 -9.91 6.28
C ILE A 75 -17.32 -9.95 7.52
N GLU A 76 -16.04 -9.67 7.31
CA GLU A 76 -15.08 -9.56 8.39
C GLU A 76 -15.12 -8.16 8.98
N LYS A 77 -15.17 -8.07 10.30
CA LYS A 77 -15.42 -6.84 11.04
C LYS A 77 -14.43 -6.67 12.18
N ASP A 78 -14.15 -5.42 12.47
CA ASP A 78 -13.68 -5.04 13.78
C ASP A 78 -14.85 -4.91 14.75
N PHE A 79 -14.71 -5.53 15.94
CA PHE A 79 -15.72 -5.52 16.99
C PHE A 79 -15.34 -4.64 18.19
N ASP A 80 -14.10 -4.13 18.22
CA ASP A 80 -13.66 -3.23 19.27
C ASP A 80 -14.11 -1.80 18.94
N SER A 81 -14.86 -1.19 19.83
CA SER A 81 -15.31 0.19 19.68
C SER A 81 -14.25 1.22 20.09
N GLN A 82 -13.09 0.77 20.58
CA GLN A 82 -12.02 1.65 21.03
C GLN A 82 -11.18 2.14 19.87
N ILE A 83 -11.30 3.41 19.51
CA ILE A 83 -10.35 4.06 18.60
C ILE A 83 -9.06 4.38 19.37
N HIS A 84 -7.93 3.90 18.86
CA HIS A 84 -6.62 4.15 19.48
C HIS A 84 -5.99 5.45 19.01
N TYR A 85 -6.35 5.92 17.80
CA TYR A 85 -5.88 7.16 17.21
C TYR A 85 -6.94 7.83 16.34
N GLU A 86 -7.37 9.03 16.72
CA GLU A 86 -8.39 9.82 16.02
C GLU A 86 -7.79 10.97 15.18
N GLY A 87 -6.51 11.28 15.36
CA GLY A 87 -5.83 12.40 14.70
C GLY A 87 -5.66 12.23 13.20
N PRO A 88 -5.01 13.21 12.54
CA PRO A 88 -4.70 13.16 11.12
C PRO A 88 -3.93 11.90 10.72
N LEU A 89 -4.37 11.23 9.64
CA LEU A 89 -3.79 9.97 9.16
C LEU A 89 -3.57 10.04 7.66
N LEU A 90 -2.35 9.67 7.23
CA LEU A 90 -1.99 9.50 5.83
C LEU A 90 -1.43 8.10 5.62
N VAL A 91 -1.80 7.47 4.51
CA VAL A 91 -1.27 6.16 4.09
C VAL A 91 -0.57 6.31 2.75
N LEU A 92 0.70 5.88 2.69
CA LEU A 92 1.48 5.83 1.46
C LEU A 92 1.34 4.47 0.81
N ASN A 93 0.93 4.45 -0.44
CA ASN A 93 0.85 3.25 -1.26
C ASN A 93 1.77 3.34 -2.48
N ASN A 94 2.14 2.18 -3.01
CA ASN A 94 2.67 2.04 -4.35
C ASN A 94 2.14 0.78 -5.04
N SER A 95 2.53 0.56 -6.28
CA SER A 95 2.11 -0.59 -7.09
C SER A 95 2.55 -1.96 -6.54
N PHE A 96 3.39 -2.01 -5.50
CA PHE A 96 3.78 -3.22 -4.78
C PHE A 96 3.07 -3.39 -3.42
N THR A 97 2.25 -2.43 -3.01
CA THR A 97 1.34 -2.58 -1.88
C THR A 97 0.25 -3.59 -2.25
N ALA A 98 0.18 -4.75 -1.59
CA ALA A 98 -0.66 -5.85 -2.03
C ALA A 98 -1.44 -6.56 -0.92
N SER A 99 -2.55 -7.23 -1.31
CA SER A 99 -3.27 -8.18 -0.44
C SER A 99 -3.83 -7.54 0.84
N SER A 100 -3.46 -8.02 2.04
CA SER A 100 -3.95 -7.47 3.32
C SER A 100 -3.61 -5.99 3.51
N SER A 101 -2.52 -5.49 2.93
CA SER A 101 -2.23 -4.04 2.91
C SER A 101 -3.23 -3.26 2.05
N GLU A 102 -3.78 -3.89 0.99
CA GLU A 102 -4.85 -3.31 0.18
C GLU A 102 -6.18 -3.32 0.95
N ILE A 103 -6.42 -4.33 1.79
CA ILE A 103 -7.60 -4.39 2.65
C ILE A 103 -7.58 -3.22 3.64
N PHE A 104 -6.47 -3.02 4.35
CA PHE A 104 -6.29 -1.92 5.28
C PHE A 104 -6.43 -0.55 4.60
N SER A 105 -5.69 -0.32 3.52
CA SER A 105 -5.75 0.95 2.78
C SER A 105 -7.14 1.20 2.19
N GLY A 106 -7.77 0.16 1.65
CA GLY A 106 -9.11 0.23 1.08
C GLY A 106 -10.19 0.54 2.11
N ALA A 107 -10.11 -0.07 3.30
CA ALA A 107 -11.02 0.21 4.40
C ALA A 107 -10.89 1.67 4.86
N LEU A 108 -9.67 2.15 5.14
CA LEU A 108 -9.46 3.54 5.56
C LEU A 108 -9.92 4.55 4.50
N LYS A 109 -9.79 4.20 3.21
CA LYS A 109 -10.31 5.03 2.13
C LYS A 109 -11.83 5.06 2.13
N ASP A 110 -12.50 3.90 2.21
CA ASP A 110 -13.95 3.81 2.20
C ASP A 110 -14.58 4.52 3.38
N TYR A 111 -13.98 4.39 4.56
CA TYR A 111 -14.40 5.12 5.76
C TYR A 111 -14.08 6.63 5.72
N ASN A 112 -13.46 7.15 4.68
CA ASN A 112 -12.94 8.52 4.64
C ASN A 112 -12.10 8.87 5.88
N ARG A 113 -11.38 7.86 6.45
CA ARG A 113 -10.62 8.01 7.70
C ARG A 113 -9.20 8.53 7.48
N GLY A 114 -8.55 8.17 6.39
CA GLY A 114 -7.17 8.53 6.10
C GLY A 114 -6.97 8.99 4.66
N LEU A 115 -6.02 9.91 4.47
CA LEU A 115 -5.60 10.36 3.16
C LEU A 115 -4.71 9.28 2.51
N ILE A 116 -5.10 8.76 1.36
CA ILE A 116 -4.32 7.80 0.60
C ILE A 116 -3.52 8.55 -0.47
N VAL A 117 -2.20 8.42 -0.43
CA VAL A 117 -1.28 9.08 -1.37
C VAL A 117 -0.41 8.06 -2.05
N GLY A 118 -0.15 8.26 -3.33
CA GLY A 118 0.78 7.44 -4.08
C GLY A 118 0.24 6.86 -5.36
N GLU A 119 0.53 5.59 -5.61
CA GLU A 119 0.01 4.86 -6.76
C GLU A 119 -1.20 4.01 -6.38
N PRO A 120 -2.02 3.60 -7.36
CA PRO A 120 -2.94 2.50 -7.15
C PRO A 120 -2.16 1.25 -6.73
N THR A 121 -2.68 0.51 -5.77
CA THR A 121 -2.02 -0.69 -5.23
C THR A 121 -1.94 -1.84 -6.24
N PHE A 122 -1.33 -2.95 -5.88
CA PHE A 122 -1.01 -4.08 -6.75
C PHE A 122 -2.24 -4.70 -7.46
N GLY A 123 -3.38 -4.75 -6.78
CA GLY A 123 -4.59 -5.33 -7.34
C GLY A 123 -4.77 -6.83 -7.06
N LYS A 124 -4.22 -7.35 -5.96
CA LYS A 124 -4.45 -8.75 -5.57
C LYS A 124 -5.70 -8.86 -4.71
N GLY A 125 -6.83 -9.17 -5.32
CA GLY A 125 -8.14 -9.34 -4.68
C GLY A 125 -8.52 -10.80 -4.40
N THR A 126 -7.56 -11.72 -4.31
CA THR A 126 -7.80 -13.16 -4.12
C THR A 126 -7.30 -13.67 -2.79
N VAL A 127 -8.08 -14.55 -2.16
CA VAL A 127 -7.68 -15.33 -0.99
C VAL A 127 -7.14 -16.68 -1.46
N GLN A 128 -5.90 -16.97 -1.11
CA GLN A 128 -5.21 -18.19 -1.52
C GLN A 128 -4.84 -19.01 -0.29
N ASN A 129 -4.89 -20.34 -0.43
CA ASN A 129 -4.46 -21.27 0.59
C ASN A 129 -3.43 -22.25 0.01
N LEU A 130 -2.53 -22.71 0.88
CA LEU A 130 -1.61 -23.80 0.59
C LEU A 130 -2.23 -25.10 1.09
N LEU A 131 -2.54 -25.98 0.13
CA LEU A 131 -3.09 -27.29 0.41
C LEU A 131 -1.95 -28.30 0.37
N ASP A 132 -1.69 -28.93 1.51
CA ASP A 132 -0.72 -30.02 1.63
C ASP A 132 -1.30 -31.28 0.96
N LEU A 133 -0.67 -31.69 -0.14
CA LEU A 133 -1.11 -32.84 -0.92
C LEU A 133 -0.79 -34.17 -0.24
N ASP A 134 0.19 -34.24 0.65
CA ASP A 134 0.53 -35.44 1.41
C ASP A 134 -0.65 -35.93 2.26
N ARG A 135 -1.55 -35.04 2.67
CA ARG A 135 -2.77 -35.39 3.43
C ARG A 135 -3.75 -36.29 2.69
N PHE A 136 -3.73 -36.25 1.35
CA PHE A 136 -4.60 -37.09 0.52
C PHE A 136 -4.04 -38.49 0.26
N PHE A 137 -2.74 -38.67 0.54
CA PHE A 137 -2.02 -39.91 0.28
C PHE A 137 -1.25 -40.38 1.53
N PRO A 138 -1.95 -40.62 2.68
CA PRO A 138 -1.30 -40.87 3.97
C PRO A 138 -0.51 -42.20 4.02
N LYS A 139 -0.70 -43.08 3.04
CA LYS A 139 0.01 -44.37 2.95
C LYS A 139 1.17 -44.36 1.95
N SER A 140 1.47 -43.22 1.35
CA SER A 140 2.54 -43.10 0.37
C SER A 140 3.82 -42.56 1.02
N ASP A 141 4.93 -43.14 0.74
CA ASP A 141 6.27 -42.63 1.11
C ASP A 141 6.73 -41.47 0.20
N LEU A 142 5.98 -41.20 -0.88
CA LEU A 142 6.27 -40.10 -1.78
C LEU A 142 5.79 -38.79 -1.18
N LYS A 143 6.56 -37.72 -1.40
CA LYS A 143 6.20 -36.33 -1.06
C LYS A 143 5.57 -35.65 -2.26
N PHE A 144 4.31 -35.27 -2.14
CA PHE A 144 3.54 -34.62 -3.22
C PHE A 144 3.63 -33.08 -3.15
N GLY A 145 4.11 -32.55 -2.01
CA GLY A 145 4.31 -31.11 -1.84
C GLY A 145 2.99 -30.36 -1.56
N GLN A 146 2.97 -29.10 -1.93
CA GLN A 146 1.86 -28.19 -1.63
C GLN A 146 1.27 -27.59 -2.90
N LEU A 147 -0.06 -27.51 -2.96
CA LEU A 147 -0.81 -26.83 -4.01
C LEU A 147 -1.33 -25.51 -3.48
N LYS A 148 -0.95 -24.39 -4.15
CA LYS A 148 -1.50 -23.07 -3.88
C LYS A 148 -2.75 -22.86 -4.74
N ILE A 149 -3.90 -22.75 -4.10
CA ILE A 149 -5.19 -22.58 -4.76
C ILE A 149 -5.89 -21.30 -4.32
N THR A 150 -6.65 -20.69 -5.23
CA THR A 150 -7.54 -19.56 -4.93
C THR A 150 -8.88 -20.12 -4.44
N LEU A 151 -9.30 -19.74 -3.23
CA LEU A 151 -10.55 -20.18 -2.61
C LEU A 151 -11.65 -19.15 -2.63
N ALA A 152 -11.29 -17.86 -2.61
CA ALA A 152 -12.24 -16.76 -2.54
C ALA A 152 -11.66 -15.48 -3.16
N LYS A 153 -12.54 -14.52 -3.39
CA LYS A 153 -12.19 -13.13 -3.67
C LYS A 153 -12.58 -12.26 -2.48
N TYR A 154 -11.83 -11.23 -2.23
CA TYR A 154 -12.24 -10.21 -1.26
C TYR A 154 -12.64 -8.91 -1.96
N TYR A 155 -13.52 -8.19 -1.28
CA TYR A 155 -14.12 -6.96 -1.74
C TYR A 155 -14.08 -5.93 -0.62
N ARG A 156 -13.95 -4.69 -1.00
CA ARG A 156 -14.04 -3.55 -0.10
C ARG A 156 -15.46 -3.45 0.50
N VAL A 157 -15.61 -2.72 1.57
CA VAL A 157 -16.93 -2.47 2.17
C VAL A 157 -17.87 -1.75 1.20
N SER A 158 -17.35 -0.93 0.29
CA SER A 158 -18.06 -0.29 -0.82
C SER A 158 -18.48 -1.24 -1.95
N GLY A 159 -18.13 -2.53 -1.84
CA GLY A 159 -18.50 -3.61 -2.75
C GLY A 159 -17.56 -3.85 -3.92
N GLY A 160 -16.65 -2.93 -4.25
CA GLY A 160 -15.67 -3.12 -5.31
C GLY A 160 -14.54 -4.08 -4.93
N SER A 161 -14.13 -4.96 -5.84
CA SER A 161 -12.92 -5.75 -5.65
C SER A 161 -11.66 -4.89 -5.82
N THR A 162 -10.55 -5.26 -5.16
CA THR A 162 -9.23 -4.70 -5.50
C THR A 162 -8.58 -5.40 -6.68
N GLN A 163 -9.15 -6.53 -7.14
CA GLN A 163 -8.58 -7.36 -8.21
C GLN A 163 -8.25 -6.52 -9.45
N LYS A 164 -7.03 -6.64 -9.98
CA LYS A 164 -6.44 -5.91 -11.10
C LYS A 164 -6.26 -4.39 -10.90
N ILE A 165 -7.25 -3.70 -10.33
CA ILE A 165 -7.22 -2.23 -10.25
C ILE A 165 -6.56 -1.70 -8.99
N GLY A 166 -6.56 -2.48 -7.90
CA GLY A 166 -6.02 -2.06 -6.60
C GLY A 166 -6.91 -1.05 -5.88
N VAL A 167 -6.31 -0.37 -4.91
CA VAL A 167 -6.89 0.78 -4.21
C VAL A 167 -6.31 2.04 -4.84
N GLU A 168 -7.13 2.83 -5.50
CA GLU A 168 -6.72 4.10 -6.08
C GLU A 168 -6.44 5.14 -4.98
N PRO A 169 -5.36 5.93 -5.05
CA PRO A 169 -5.07 6.98 -4.08
C PRO A 169 -6.02 8.17 -4.24
N HIS A 170 -6.08 9.03 -3.22
CA HIS A 170 -6.71 10.34 -3.30
C HIS A 170 -5.84 11.36 -4.05
N VAL A 171 -4.51 11.27 -3.86
CA VAL A 171 -3.51 12.05 -4.60
C VAL A 171 -2.53 11.10 -5.25
N PHE A 172 -2.49 11.13 -6.58
CA PHE A 172 -1.63 10.27 -7.36
C PHE A 172 -0.19 10.82 -7.44
N PHE A 173 0.78 9.99 -7.06
CA PHE A 173 2.19 10.27 -7.18
C PHE A 173 2.87 9.14 -7.97
N PRO A 174 3.32 9.37 -9.21
CA PRO A 174 3.80 8.31 -10.11
C PRO A 174 5.16 7.74 -9.69
N ASN A 175 5.43 6.50 -10.09
CA ASN A 175 6.67 5.78 -9.87
C ASN A 175 7.24 5.26 -11.20
N ILE A 176 8.48 4.79 -11.16
CA ILE A 176 9.21 4.24 -12.32
C ILE A 176 8.67 2.89 -12.81
N TYR A 177 7.87 2.19 -12.01
CA TYR A 177 7.35 0.88 -12.35
C TYR A 177 6.03 1.01 -13.11
N ASP A 178 5.97 0.35 -14.29
CA ASP A 178 4.76 0.28 -15.10
C ASP A 178 3.84 -0.81 -14.52
N ARG A 179 2.62 -0.41 -14.14
CA ARG A 179 1.64 -1.32 -13.55
C ARG A 179 1.24 -2.45 -14.51
N ASP A 180 1.20 -2.18 -15.80
CA ASP A 180 0.84 -3.17 -16.82
C ASP A 180 1.91 -4.27 -16.98
N ILE A 181 3.07 -4.11 -16.33
CA ILE A 181 4.16 -5.09 -16.34
C ILE A 181 4.28 -5.81 -14.99
N TYR A 182 4.09 -5.09 -13.87
CA TYR A 182 4.50 -5.56 -12.55
C TYR A 182 3.35 -5.94 -11.62
N THR A 183 2.10 -5.54 -11.91
CA THR A 183 0.96 -5.76 -11.01
C THR A 183 0.09 -6.96 -11.42
N GLU A 184 -0.99 -7.21 -10.69
CA GLU A 184 -1.92 -8.30 -10.98
C GLU A 184 -2.51 -8.19 -12.39
N ASN A 185 -2.70 -6.96 -12.89
CA ASN A 185 -3.23 -6.73 -14.24
C ASN A 185 -2.33 -7.30 -15.34
N ALA A 186 -1.02 -7.40 -15.10
CA ALA A 186 -0.06 -8.00 -16.05
C ALA A 186 -0.19 -9.52 -16.17
N ARG A 187 -0.89 -10.18 -15.25
CA ARG A 187 -0.98 -11.63 -15.20
C ARG A 187 -2.05 -12.15 -16.16
N LYS A 188 -1.66 -13.01 -17.09
CA LYS A 188 -2.55 -13.58 -18.12
C LYS A 188 -3.82 -14.25 -17.57
N ASN A 189 -3.72 -14.89 -16.40
CA ASN A 189 -4.79 -15.65 -15.78
C ASN A 189 -5.37 -14.96 -14.54
N ALA A 190 -5.14 -13.65 -14.37
CA ALA A 190 -5.75 -12.90 -13.29
C ALA A 190 -7.27 -12.90 -13.44
N LEU A 191 -7.98 -13.13 -12.33
CA LEU A 191 -9.44 -13.02 -12.30
C LEU A 191 -9.86 -11.59 -12.65
N GLU A 192 -10.98 -11.46 -13.33
CA GLU A 192 -11.52 -10.16 -13.71
C GLU A 192 -12.02 -9.38 -12.48
N TRP A 193 -11.96 -8.06 -12.59
CA TRP A 193 -12.57 -7.17 -11.63
C TRP A 193 -14.08 -7.33 -11.65
N ASP A 194 -14.70 -7.33 -10.47
CA ASP A 194 -16.15 -7.31 -10.32
C ASP A 194 -16.54 -6.57 -9.04
N LYS A 195 -17.84 -6.41 -8.85
CA LYS A 195 -18.44 -5.74 -7.71
C LYS A 195 -19.54 -6.61 -7.11
N ILE A 196 -19.67 -6.59 -5.79
CA ILE A 196 -20.80 -7.14 -5.03
C ILE A 196 -21.54 -5.99 -4.35
N ARG A 197 -22.62 -6.32 -3.64
CA ARG A 197 -23.36 -5.31 -2.86
C ARG A 197 -22.45 -4.75 -1.76
N ASP A 198 -22.50 -3.43 -1.59
CA ASP A 198 -21.90 -2.74 -0.45
C ASP A 198 -22.54 -3.15 0.87
N VAL A 199 -21.79 -3.02 1.95
CA VAL A 199 -22.29 -3.17 3.31
C VAL A 199 -22.44 -1.81 3.96
N SER A 200 -23.34 -1.68 4.94
CA SER A 200 -23.47 -0.45 5.70
C SER A 200 -22.25 -0.26 6.61
N TYR A 201 -21.65 0.93 6.55
CA TYR A 201 -20.55 1.35 7.41
C TYR A 201 -20.66 2.84 7.74
N TYR A 202 -19.97 3.29 8.77
CA TYR A 202 -19.96 4.69 9.18
C TYR A 202 -18.98 5.48 8.31
N ASP A 203 -19.44 6.59 7.75
CA ASP A 203 -18.57 7.55 7.05
C ASP A 203 -17.94 8.51 8.07
N ASN A 204 -16.66 8.42 8.26
CA ASN A 204 -15.90 9.25 9.20
C ASN A 204 -15.83 10.74 8.79
N LYS A 205 -16.05 11.03 7.49
CA LYS A 205 -15.99 12.37 6.89
C LYS A 205 -14.68 13.12 7.13
N TYR A 206 -13.64 12.39 7.53
CA TYR A 206 -12.34 13.01 7.77
C TYR A 206 -11.69 13.49 6.47
N ILE A 207 -11.86 12.74 5.40
CA ILE A 207 -11.38 13.08 4.06
C ILE A 207 -12.59 13.47 3.20
N SER A 208 -12.73 14.78 2.91
CA SER A 208 -13.83 15.31 2.09
C SER A 208 -13.40 15.51 0.64
N GLU A 209 -14.38 15.51 -0.28
CA GLU A 209 -14.13 15.76 -1.70
C GLU A 209 -13.49 17.15 -1.96
N PRO A 210 -13.94 18.26 -1.31
CA PRO A 210 -13.26 19.55 -1.44
C PRO A 210 -11.79 19.51 -1.02
N LEU A 211 -11.46 18.82 0.09
CA LEU A 211 -10.08 18.64 0.53
C LEU A 211 -9.25 17.89 -0.54
N VAL A 212 -9.76 16.77 -1.05
CA VAL A 212 -9.05 15.98 -2.08
C VAL A 212 -8.81 16.84 -3.34
N LYS A 213 -9.78 17.63 -3.77
CA LYS A 213 -9.63 18.55 -4.91
C LYS A 213 -8.57 19.61 -4.63
N HIS A 214 -8.57 20.19 -3.44
CA HIS A 214 -7.58 21.18 -3.01
C HIS A 214 -6.16 20.58 -3.07
N LEU A 215 -5.95 19.40 -2.46
CA LEU A 215 -4.64 18.73 -2.44
C LEU A 215 -4.14 18.36 -3.83
N ASN A 216 -5.01 17.88 -4.73
CA ASN A 216 -4.65 17.61 -6.12
C ASN A 216 -4.26 18.88 -6.88
N THR A 217 -4.95 19.99 -6.64
CA THR A 217 -4.60 21.29 -7.24
C THR A 217 -3.22 21.76 -6.73
N LYS A 218 -2.99 21.67 -5.43
CA LYS A 218 -1.71 21.99 -4.79
C LYS A 218 -0.57 21.17 -5.40
N PHE A 219 -0.71 19.85 -5.42
CA PHE A 219 0.29 18.95 -6.00
C PHE A 219 0.56 19.23 -7.48
N SER A 220 -0.50 19.50 -8.26
CA SER A 220 -0.35 19.90 -9.67
C SER A 220 0.42 21.20 -9.86
N ASN A 221 0.26 22.17 -8.97
CA ASN A 221 1.02 23.43 -9.01
C ASN A 221 2.48 23.21 -8.60
N ASP A 222 2.72 22.48 -7.52
CA ASP A 222 4.06 22.16 -7.05
C ASP A 222 4.84 21.34 -8.09
N SER A 223 4.18 20.42 -8.80
CA SER A 223 4.79 19.64 -9.89
C SER A 223 5.19 20.46 -11.12
N LYS A 224 4.74 21.71 -11.22
CA LYS A 224 5.14 22.66 -12.30
C LYS A 224 6.21 23.64 -11.86
N SER A 225 6.39 23.84 -10.57
CA SER A 225 7.25 24.90 -10.00
C SER A 225 8.45 24.37 -9.21
N ASP A 226 8.31 23.22 -8.54
CA ASP A 226 9.40 22.60 -7.78
C ASP A 226 10.32 21.80 -8.71
N SER A 227 11.56 22.23 -8.84
CA SER A 227 12.57 21.60 -9.71
C SER A 227 12.83 20.14 -9.36
N SER A 228 12.74 19.76 -8.09
CA SER A 228 12.93 18.37 -7.64
C SER A 228 11.81 17.46 -8.14
N ILE A 229 10.57 17.94 -8.10
CA ILE A 229 9.41 17.19 -8.60
C ILE A 229 9.47 17.12 -10.13
N ILE A 230 9.77 18.22 -10.81
CA ILE A 230 9.90 18.26 -12.28
C ILE A 230 10.95 17.25 -12.76
N ASN A 231 12.13 17.25 -12.15
CA ASN A 231 13.19 16.32 -12.48
C ASN A 231 12.78 14.85 -12.24
N TYR A 232 12.13 14.59 -11.10
CA TYR A 232 11.61 13.26 -10.78
C TYR A 232 10.59 12.78 -11.80
N LEU A 233 9.58 13.58 -12.12
CA LEU A 233 8.54 13.24 -13.09
C LEU A 233 9.12 12.99 -14.49
N SER A 234 10.09 13.81 -14.90
CA SER A 234 10.81 13.63 -16.17
C SER A 234 11.57 12.31 -16.21
N PHE A 235 12.23 11.96 -15.12
CA PHE A 235 12.93 10.68 -14.96
C PHE A 235 11.96 9.50 -15.00
N VAL A 236 10.85 9.56 -14.26
CA VAL A 236 9.81 8.52 -14.26
C VAL A 236 9.32 8.28 -15.69
N LYS A 237 8.90 9.34 -16.37
CA LYS A 237 8.41 9.27 -17.74
C LYS A 237 9.42 8.61 -18.67
N ARG A 238 10.67 9.07 -18.68
CA ARG A 238 11.72 8.53 -19.54
C ARG A 238 12.06 7.08 -19.19
N THR A 239 12.08 6.72 -17.91
CA THR A 239 12.33 5.34 -17.48
C THR A 239 11.23 4.40 -17.96
N GLN A 240 9.97 4.82 -17.86
CA GLN A 240 8.84 4.05 -18.37
C GLN A 240 8.88 3.92 -19.89
N GLU A 241 9.20 4.99 -20.62
CA GLU A 241 9.36 4.97 -22.08
C GLU A 241 10.50 4.03 -22.51
N ASN A 242 11.64 4.07 -21.83
CA ASN A 242 12.78 3.18 -22.12
C ASN A 242 12.45 1.71 -21.88
N ARG A 243 11.66 1.39 -20.85
CA ARG A 243 11.21 0.01 -20.58
C ARG A 243 10.22 -0.54 -21.61
N LYS A 244 9.49 0.34 -22.31
CA LYS A 244 8.58 -0.04 -23.39
C LYS A 244 9.28 -0.31 -24.72
N LYS A 245 10.56 0.05 -24.84
CA LYS A 245 11.33 -0.22 -26.05
C LYS A 245 11.58 -1.71 -26.20
N ASN A 246 11.13 -2.29 -27.31
CA ASN A 246 11.31 -3.71 -27.65
C ASN A 246 12.62 -3.99 -28.39
N SER A 247 13.40 -2.94 -28.70
CA SER A 247 14.69 -3.04 -29.40
C SER A 247 15.68 -2.06 -28.81
N ILE A 248 16.96 -2.42 -28.87
CA ILE A 248 18.07 -1.57 -28.46
C ILE A 248 19.04 -1.40 -29.63
N SER A 249 19.64 -0.21 -29.74
CA SER A 249 20.69 0.04 -30.72
C SER A 249 21.94 -0.77 -30.38
N LEU A 250 22.56 -1.39 -31.40
CA LEU A 250 23.87 -2.03 -31.27
C LEU A 250 25.01 -1.06 -31.62
N ASN A 251 24.69 0.16 -32.05
CA ASN A 251 25.69 1.20 -32.29
C ASN A 251 26.31 1.67 -30.97
N TYR A 252 27.62 1.60 -30.87
CA TYR A 252 28.35 1.93 -29.64
C TYR A 252 28.15 3.39 -29.20
N GLU A 253 28.19 4.33 -30.12
CA GLU A 253 28.04 5.76 -29.81
C GLU A 253 26.65 6.06 -29.24
N THR A 254 25.60 5.53 -29.90
CA THR A 254 24.21 5.65 -29.42
C THR A 254 24.06 5.07 -28.03
N ARG A 255 24.64 3.89 -27.78
CA ARG A 255 24.60 3.23 -26.45
C ARG A 255 25.36 4.04 -25.38
N LEU A 256 26.47 4.62 -25.75
CA LEU A 256 27.27 5.47 -24.86
C LEU A 256 26.52 6.74 -24.47
N GLU A 257 25.85 7.38 -25.44
CA GLU A 257 25.00 8.55 -25.18
C GLU A 257 23.81 8.21 -24.27
N GLU A 258 23.11 7.11 -24.55
CA GLU A 258 22.01 6.63 -23.70
C GLU A 258 22.50 6.33 -22.27
N LYS A 259 23.67 5.71 -22.12
CA LYS A 259 24.27 5.42 -20.82
C LYS A 259 24.62 6.70 -20.06
N LYS A 260 25.29 7.67 -20.71
CA LYS A 260 25.62 8.98 -20.10
C LYS A 260 24.37 9.75 -19.67
N SER A 261 23.34 9.73 -20.51
CA SER A 261 22.05 10.36 -20.18
C SER A 261 21.43 9.71 -18.95
N ASN A 262 21.38 8.38 -18.89
CA ASN A 262 20.83 7.64 -17.73
C ASN A 262 21.65 7.84 -16.44
N GLU A 263 22.98 7.92 -16.54
CA GLU A 263 23.87 8.20 -15.40
C GLU A 263 23.73 9.63 -14.89
N SER A 264 23.61 10.61 -15.79
CA SER A 264 23.34 12.02 -15.42
C SER A 264 22.04 12.13 -14.62
N ASP A 265 21.01 11.42 -15.04
CA ASP A 265 19.72 11.43 -14.35
C ASP A 265 19.74 10.69 -13.02
N ALA A 266 20.39 9.52 -12.98
CA ALA A 266 20.60 8.79 -11.73
C ALA A 266 21.41 9.64 -10.73
N ASN A 267 22.40 10.40 -11.18
CA ASN A 267 23.19 11.30 -10.33
C ASN A 267 22.39 12.53 -9.87
N SER A 268 21.52 13.09 -10.71
CA SER A 268 20.60 14.17 -10.32
C SER A 268 19.53 13.71 -9.33
N LEU A 269 19.25 12.39 -9.29
CA LEU A 269 18.33 11.74 -8.38
C LEU A 269 19.03 11.02 -7.22
N ASN A 270 20.36 11.05 -7.15
CA ASN A 270 21.20 10.31 -6.17
C ASN A 270 20.89 10.62 -4.69
N THR A 271 19.82 11.32 -4.46
CA THR A 271 19.21 11.55 -3.16
C THR A 271 17.97 10.69 -2.88
N SER A 272 17.43 9.90 -3.85
CA SER A 272 16.01 9.53 -3.68
C SER A 272 15.62 8.06 -3.85
N ILE A 273 16.44 7.17 -4.40
CA ILE A 273 16.00 5.79 -4.63
C ILE A 273 17.11 4.78 -4.31
N LYS A 274 17.46 4.63 -3.05
CA LYS A 274 17.97 3.35 -2.57
C LYS A 274 16.78 2.53 -2.07
N ILE A 275 16.53 1.40 -2.74
CA ILE A 275 15.67 0.34 -2.20
C ILE A 275 16.24 -0.01 -0.82
N THR A 276 15.53 0.36 0.21
CA THR A 276 16.02 0.25 1.58
C THR A 276 15.72 -1.15 2.06
N GLU A 277 16.74 -1.94 2.30
CA GLU A 277 16.65 -3.17 3.09
C GLU A 277 16.10 -2.83 4.48
N ILE A 278 15.12 -3.62 4.92
CA ILE A 278 14.47 -3.48 6.22
C ILE A 278 15.39 -4.09 7.28
N PHE A 279 16.35 -3.29 7.77
CA PHE A 279 17.12 -3.61 8.96
C PHE A 279 16.90 -2.54 10.04
N PRO A 280 17.08 -2.84 11.33
CA PRO A 280 17.03 -1.82 12.36
C PRO A 280 18.05 -0.72 12.05
N ILE A 281 17.54 0.49 11.84
CA ILE A 281 18.31 1.64 11.37
C ILE A 281 18.51 2.54 12.57
N GLU A 282 19.73 2.99 12.77
CA GLU A 282 20.02 4.04 13.76
C GLU A 282 19.23 5.32 13.41
N GLN A 283 18.82 6.06 14.41
CA GLN A 283 17.92 7.20 14.27
C GLN A 283 18.46 8.30 13.31
N GLU A 284 19.77 8.48 13.28
CA GLU A 284 20.44 9.43 12.40
C GLU A 284 20.38 9.02 10.92
N ASP A 285 20.52 7.72 10.63
CA ASP A 285 20.37 7.16 9.28
C ASP A 285 18.92 7.21 8.78
N LEU A 286 17.96 7.07 9.69
CA LEU A 286 16.54 7.20 9.37
C LEU A 286 16.21 8.63 8.92
N MET A 287 16.65 9.64 9.65
CA MET A 287 16.44 11.06 9.31
C MET A 287 17.09 11.42 7.98
N LYS A 288 18.26 10.88 7.68
CA LYS A 288 18.92 11.06 6.37
C LYS A 288 18.16 10.42 5.23
N LYS A 289 17.59 9.23 5.46
CA LYS A 289 16.74 8.55 4.47
C LYS A 289 15.45 9.31 4.21
N ILE A 290 14.76 9.79 5.25
CA ILE A 290 13.55 10.59 5.13
C ILE A 290 13.80 11.87 4.32
N LYS A 291 14.90 12.59 4.60
CA LYS A 291 15.28 13.80 3.86
C LYS A 291 15.55 13.54 2.38
N ASN A 292 16.03 12.35 2.04
CA ASN A 292 16.37 11.95 0.68
C ASN A 292 15.22 11.26 -0.06
N ASP A 293 14.11 10.93 0.61
CA ASP A 293 12.93 10.34 0.00
C ASP A 293 11.97 11.44 -0.47
N LEU A 294 12.09 11.80 -1.75
CA LEU A 294 11.23 12.82 -2.37
C LEU A 294 9.75 12.48 -2.22
N TYR A 295 9.40 11.21 -2.37
CA TYR A 295 8.03 10.75 -2.28
C TYR A 295 7.43 10.99 -0.89
N LEU A 296 8.19 10.61 0.15
CA LEU A 296 7.80 10.86 1.54
C LEU A 296 7.76 12.36 1.84
N ARG A 297 8.76 13.11 1.40
CA ARG A 297 8.83 14.57 1.60
C ARG A 297 7.63 15.31 1.02
N GLU A 298 7.25 14.98 -0.21
CA GLU A 298 6.09 15.61 -0.86
C GLU A 298 4.77 15.15 -0.20
N SER A 299 4.71 13.90 0.25
CA SER A 299 3.57 13.42 1.01
C SER A 299 3.43 14.12 2.36
N VAL A 300 4.52 14.45 3.03
CA VAL A 300 4.51 15.27 4.26
C VAL A 300 3.97 16.68 3.95
N LYS A 301 4.37 17.32 2.86
CA LYS A 301 3.82 18.64 2.46
C LYS A 301 2.30 18.57 2.25
N LEU A 302 1.81 17.54 1.56
CA LEU A 302 0.37 17.31 1.36
C LEU A 302 -0.34 17.04 2.68
N PHE A 303 0.33 16.37 3.61
CA PHE A 303 -0.23 16.04 4.91
C PHE A 303 -0.38 17.28 5.80
N VAL A 304 0.63 18.14 5.83
CA VAL A 304 0.56 19.45 6.50
C VAL A 304 -0.56 20.30 5.89
N GLU A 305 -0.63 20.40 4.58
CA GLU A 305 -1.69 21.12 3.87
C GLU A 305 -3.11 20.58 4.20
N MET A 306 -3.25 19.25 4.38
CA MET A 306 -4.49 18.64 4.83
C MET A 306 -4.85 19.06 6.26
N ILE A 307 -3.88 19.14 7.15
CA ILE A 307 -4.09 19.57 8.55
C ILE A 307 -4.52 21.02 8.57
N ASP A 308 -3.82 21.90 7.85
CA ASP A 308 -4.10 23.33 7.78
C ASP A 308 -5.48 23.62 7.16
N PHE A 309 -5.86 22.89 6.11
CA PHE A 309 -7.19 23.03 5.47
C PHE A 309 -8.36 22.77 6.42
N LYS A 310 -8.15 21.94 7.44
CA LYS A 310 -9.19 21.61 8.42
C LYS A 310 -9.29 22.59 9.59
N THR A 311 -8.24 23.35 9.81
CA THR A 311 -8.21 24.35 10.89
C THR A 311 -8.74 25.71 10.43
N THR A 312 -8.93 25.88 9.13
CA THR A 312 -9.55 27.05 8.48
C THR A 312 -11.03 26.79 8.20
#